data_a3650d24bbd83bc1fe32c5b28f6ca613
#
_entry.id   a3650d24bbd83bc1fe32c5b28f6ca613
#
_cell.length_a   1.000
_cell.length_b   1.000
_cell.length_c   1.000
_cell.angle_alpha   90.00
_cell.angle_beta   90.00
_cell.angle_gamma   90.00
#
_symmetry.space_group_name_H-M   'P 1'
#
loop_
_entity.id
_entity.type
_entity.pdbx_description
1 polymer ?
#
loop_
_entity_poly.entity_id
_entity_poly.type
_entity_poly.pdbx_seq_one_letter_code
_entity_poly.pdbx_strand_id
1 'polypeptide(L)'
;MASISKKEFGRLSNGSLVYSYTLENRAGAKATIITYGARIQSFLVPDKEGNFRDIVLGFDTAKGYEEETFYMGAIVGPHANRIQNAEFTINNTTYYLECNDGANHTNSLHSGSTGFHDKIWGAEINNGKLLMY
;
A
#
# COMPACT_ATOMS: atom_id res chain seq x y z
N MET A 1 17.48 8.85 -18.40
CA MET A 1 17.07 7.51 -17.93
C MET A 1 16.03 7.73 -16.85
N ALA A 2 15.12 6.79 -16.66
CA ALA A 2 14.34 6.77 -15.44
C ALA A 2 15.29 6.53 -14.26
N SER A 3 15.02 7.15 -13.11
CA SER A 3 15.82 6.98 -11.90
C SER A 3 14.98 6.42 -10.77
N ILE A 4 15.60 5.70 -9.86
CA ILE A 4 14.98 5.23 -8.62
C ILE A 4 15.88 5.64 -7.47
N SER A 5 15.31 6.34 -6.49
CA SER A 5 16.01 6.73 -5.27
C SER A 5 15.33 6.14 -4.04
N LYS A 6 16.12 5.84 -3.01
CA LYS A 6 15.66 5.31 -1.72
C LYS A 6 15.93 6.32 -0.62
N LYS A 7 14.98 6.48 0.32
CA LYS A 7 15.15 7.29 1.54
C LYS A 7 14.49 6.57 2.72
N GLU A 8 14.93 6.89 3.93
CA GLU A 8 14.17 6.59 5.14
C GLU A 8 12.90 7.45 5.14
N PHE A 9 11.75 6.83 5.32
CA PHE A 9 10.45 7.52 5.40
C PHE A 9 10.02 7.76 6.84
N GLY A 10 10.37 6.84 7.73
CA GLY A 10 10.09 6.92 9.16
C GLY A 10 10.02 5.55 9.82
N ARG A 11 9.44 5.52 11.02
CA ARG A 11 9.26 4.29 11.79
C ARG A 11 7.82 4.12 12.22
N LEU A 12 7.37 2.87 12.29
CA LEU A 12 6.11 2.47 12.91
C LEU A 12 6.24 2.49 14.43
N SER A 13 5.13 2.41 15.14
CA SER A 13 5.07 2.39 16.61
C SER A 13 5.87 1.22 17.23
N ASN A 14 5.95 0.10 16.53
CA ASN A 14 6.75 -1.07 16.92
C ASN A 14 8.26 -0.93 16.64
N GLY A 15 8.71 0.23 16.14
CA GLY A 15 10.11 0.53 15.79
C GLY A 15 10.52 0.08 14.40
N SER A 16 9.67 -0.61 13.63
CA SER A 16 9.98 -1.08 12.28
C SER A 16 10.27 0.10 11.35
N LEU A 17 11.36 0.00 10.59
CA LEU A 17 11.80 1.03 9.68
C LEU A 17 11.03 0.95 8.36
N VAL A 18 10.51 2.09 7.92
CA VAL A 18 9.82 2.26 6.64
C VAL A 18 10.72 3.04 5.69
N TYR A 19 10.90 2.53 4.49
CA TYR A 19 11.61 3.23 3.41
C TYR A 19 10.64 3.72 2.35
N SER A 20 10.99 4.82 1.68
CA SER A 20 10.35 5.28 0.46
C SER A 20 11.27 5.08 -0.74
N TYR A 21 10.68 4.75 -1.87
CA TYR A 21 11.33 4.63 -3.16
C TYR A 21 10.63 5.55 -4.16
N THR A 22 11.36 6.51 -4.70
CA THR A 22 10.83 7.42 -5.71
C THR A 22 11.35 7.01 -7.08
N LEU A 23 10.42 6.67 -7.97
CA LEU A 23 10.67 6.40 -9.38
C LEU A 23 10.38 7.66 -10.16
N GLU A 24 11.33 8.11 -10.97
CA GLU A 24 11.18 9.31 -11.82
C GLU A 24 11.41 8.93 -13.28
N ASN A 25 10.49 9.34 -14.16
CA ASN A 25 10.64 9.16 -15.60
C ASN A 25 11.38 10.34 -16.24
N ARG A 26 11.68 10.23 -17.53
CA ARG A 26 12.41 11.31 -18.27
C ARG A 26 11.62 12.61 -18.39
N ALA A 27 10.31 12.58 -18.27
CA ALA A 27 9.43 13.74 -18.34
C ALA A 27 9.23 14.40 -16.97
N GLY A 28 9.86 13.89 -15.90
CA GLY A 28 9.77 14.43 -14.56
C GLY A 28 8.58 13.93 -13.73
N ALA A 29 7.72 13.06 -14.27
CA ALA A 29 6.66 12.44 -13.46
C ALA A 29 7.29 11.48 -12.45
N LYS A 30 6.74 11.46 -11.22
CA LYS A 30 7.30 10.72 -10.07
C LYS A 30 6.23 9.89 -9.36
N ALA A 31 6.59 8.65 -9.05
CA ALA A 31 5.82 7.80 -8.14
C ALA A 31 6.68 7.49 -6.92
N THR A 32 6.18 7.78 -5.73
CA THR A 32 6.82 7.42 -4.47
C THR A 32 6.05 6.30 -3.82
N ILE A 33 6.75 5.19 -3.51
CA ILE A 33 6.19 3.99 -2.92
C ILE A 33 6.90 3.74 -1.59
N ILE A 34 6.15 3.47 -0.53
CA ILE A 34 6.70 3.14 0.80
C ILE A 34 6.64 1.64 1.06
N THR A 35 7.57 1.12 1.88
CA THR A 35 7.61 -0.31 2.20
C THR A 35 6.50 -0.78 3.14
N TYR A 36 5.81 0.11 3.85
CA TYR A 36 4.65 -0.26 4.64
C TYR A 36 3.40 -0.36 3.75
N GLY A 37 2.90 -1.57 3.56
CA GLY A 37 1.76 -1.88 2.71
C GLY A 37 2.02 -1.74 1.21
N ALA A 38 3.28 -1.59 0.79
CA ALA A 38 3.68 -1.29 -0.59
C ALA A 38 2.87 -0.12 -1.19
N ARG A 39 2.59 0.90 -0.36
CA ARG A 39 1.66 1.99 -0.66
C ARG A 39 2.26 2.99 -1.63
N ILE A 40 1.45 3.44 -2.57
CA ILE A 40 1.75 4.63 -3.36
C ILE A 40 1.50 5.84 -2.44
N GLN A 41 2.58 6.47 -1.99
CA GLN A 41 2.54 7.63 -1.10
C GLN A 41 2.27 8.92 -1.87
N SER A 42 2.82 9.05 -3.09
CA SER A 42 2.71 10.24 -3.93
C SER A 42 2.81 9.85 -5.40
N PHE A 43 2.04 10.50 -6.26
CA PHE A 43 2.16 10.35 -7.70
C PHE A 43 2.05 11.69 -8.39
N LEU A 44 3.20 12.30 -8.69
CA LEU A 44 3.31 13.60 -9.35
C LEU A 44 3.23 13.42 -10.87
N VAL A 45 2.23 14.03 -11.48
CA VAL A 45 2.03 14.06 -12.93
C VAL A 45 1.81 15.49 -13.42
N PRO A 46 2.21 15.85 -14.66
CA PRO A 46 1.96 17.19 -15.18
C PRO A 46 0.47 17.36 -15.53
N ASP A 47 -0.06 18.53 -15.21
CA ASP A 47 -1.34 19.00 -15.74
C ASP A 47 -1.20 19.49 -17.19
N LYS A 48 -2.26 20.00 -17.79
CA LYS A 48 -2.25 20.47 -19.18
C LYS A 48 -1.37 21.73 -19.40
N GLU A 49 -1.06 22.47 -18.35
CA GLU A 49 -0.13 23.60 -18.35
C GLU A 49 1.33 23.17 -18.06
N GLY A 50 1.58 21.89 -17.76
CA GLY A 50 2.89 21.36 -17.41
C GLY A 50 3.26 21.47 -15.93
N ASN A 51 2.36 21.92 -15.07
CA ASN A 51 2.60 21.98 -13.62
C ASN A 51 2.40 20.59 -13.01
N PHE A 52 3.34 20.14 -12.20
CA PHE A 52 3.22 18.85 -11.51
C PHE A 52 2.23 18.93 -10.35
N ARG A 53 1.30 17.97 -10.33
CA ARG A 53 0.30 17.80 -9.28
C ARG A 53 0.38 16.40 -8.71
N ASP A 54 0.26 16.30 -7.39
CA ASP A 54 0.04 15.01 -6.74
C ASP A 54 -1.42 14.60 -6.92
N ILE A 55 -1.64 13.41 -7.45
CA ILE A 55 -2.98 12.87 -7.74
C ILE A 55 -3.38 11.74 -6.79
N VAL A 56 -2.60 11.48 -5.76
CA VAL A 56 -2.85 10.44 -4.75
C VAL A 56 -3.05 11.08 -3.39
N LEU A 57 -4.05 10.63 -2.65
CA LEU A 57 -4.19 10.96 -1.24
C LEU A 57 -3.26 10.11 -0.40
N GLY A 58 -2.60 10.71 0.57
CA GLY A 58 -1.65 10.03 1.44
C GLY A 58 -1.20 10.89 2.61
N PHE A 59 -0.21 10.38 3.34
CA PHE A 59 0.37 11.03 4.51
C PHE A 59 1.88 11.24 4.32
N ASP A 60 2.42 12.24 5.01
CA ASP A 60 3.85 12.56 4.98
C ASP A 60 4.66 11.77 6.03
N THR A 61 4.01 10.93 6.83
CA THR A 61 4.65 10.19 7.92
C THR A 61 4.21 8.72 7.95
N ALA A 62 5.10 7.85 8.41
CA ALA A 62 4.79 6.43 8.63
C ALA A 62 3.64 6.26 9.65
N LYS A 63 3.63 7.10 10.69
CA LYS A 63 2.57 7.11 11.71
C LYS A 63 1.20 7.43 11.11
N GLY A 64 1.10 8.39 10.19
CA GLY A 64 -0.17 8.70 9.52
C GLY A 64 -0.76 7.49 8.79
N TYR A 65 0.11 6.69 8.15
CA TYR A 65 -0.31 5.44 7.50
C TYR A 65 -0.63 4.31 8.49
N GLU A 66 -0.03 4.30 9.67
CA GLU A 66 -0.32 3.30 10.71
C GLU A 66 -1.67 3.56 11.39
N GLU A 67 -2.07 4.82 11.50
CA GLU A 67 -3.31 5.25 12.15
C GLU A 67 -4.52 5.31 11.20
N GLU A 68 -4.30 5.26 9.87
CA GLU A 68 -5.38 5.38 8.90
C GLU A 68 -6.12 4.06 8.68
N THR A 69 -7.41 4.13 8.33
CA THR A 69 -8.30 2.98 8.16
C THR A 69 -8.92 2.88 6.75
N PHE A 70 -8.44 3.70 5.80
CA PHE A 70 -9.02 3.82 4.45
C PHE A 70 -8.20 3.10 3.36
N TYR A 71 -7.14 2.38 3.74
CA TYR A 71 -6.24 1.64 2.82
C TYR A 71 -5.62 2.53 1.74
N MET A 72 -5.36 3.82 2.02
CA MET A 72 -4.86 4.80 1.05
C MET A 72 -3.57 4.31 0.39
N GLY A 73 -3.63 4.19 -0.94
CA GLY A 73 -2.51 3.78 -1.78
C GLY A 73 -2.00 2.36 -1.59
N ALA A 74 -2.59 1.56 -0.71
CA ALA A 74 -2.08 0.25 -0.30
C ALA A 74 -2.28 -0.83 -1.38
N ILE A 75 -1.37 -1.82 -1.37
CA ILE A 75 -1.61 -3.09 -2.04
C ILE A 75 -2.57 -3.90 -1.18
N VAL A 76 -3.75 -4.20 -1.75
CA VAL A 76 -4.80 -4.95 -1.09
C VAL A 76 -4.70 -6.43 -1.46
N GLY A 77 -4.65 -7.30 -0.46
CA GLY A 77 -4.55 -8.75 -0.64
C GLY A 77 -4.28 -9.47 0.69
N PRO A 78 -4.29 -10.85 0.70
CA PRO A 78 -4.53 -11.78 -0.42
C PRO A 78 -5.90 -11.70 -1.09
N HIS A 79 -6.98 -11.36 -0.35
CA HIS A 79 -8.26 -11.09 -0.99
C HIS A 79 -8.60 -9.59 -0.94
N ALA A 80 -9.31 -9.11 -1.95
CA ALA A 80 -9.75 -7.73 -2.06
C ALA A 80 -11.26 -7.63 -1.88
N ASN A 81 -11.72 -6.50 -1.30
CA ASN A 81 -13.11 -6.20 -1.02
C ASN A 81 -13.73 -7.17 -0.01
N ARG A 82 -15.05 -7.32 0.00
CA ARG A 82 -15.82 -8.01 1.03
C ARG A 82 -16.09 -9.46 0.68
N ILE A 83 -15.95 -10.32 1.70
CA ILE A 83 -16.48 -11.68 1.71
C ILE A 83 -17.59 -11.72 2.76
N GLN A 84 -18.81 -11.96 2.30
CA GLN A 84 -20.00 -12.02 3.15
C GLN A 84 -19.86 -13.13 4.19
N ASN A 85 -20.31 -12.87 5.42
CA ASN A 85 -20.22 -13.77 6.55
C ASN A 85 -18.80 -14.24 6.88
N ALA A 86 -17.78 -13.58 6.32
CA ALA A 86 -16.36 -13.90 6.51
C ALA A 86 -16.05 -15.40 6.26
N GLU A 87 -16.73 -16.03 5.31
CA GLU A 87 -16.50 -17.43 4.95
C GLU A 87 -16.64 -17.68 3.45
N PHE A 88 -15.94 -18.69 2.96
CA PHE A 88 -16.07 -19.21 1.59
C PHE A 88 -15.72 -20.69 1.54
N THR A 89 -16.21 -21.38 0.52
CA THR A 89 -15.96 -22.82 0.33
C THR A 89 -15.24 -23.08 -0.99
N ILE A 90 -14.14 -23.83 -0.91
CA ILE A 90 -13.41 -24.33 -2.09
C ILE A 90 -13.21 -25.84 -1.92
N ASN A 91 -13.54 -26.62 -2.95
CA ASN A 91 -13.38 -28.08 -2.96
C ASN A 91 -14.01 -28.77 -1.74
N ASN A 92 -15.22 -28.37 -1.36
CA ASN A 92 -15.97 -28.84 -0.18
C ASN A 92 -15.29 -28.55 1.17
N THR A 93 -14.28 -27.68 1.22
CA THR A 93 -13.65 -27.22 2.44
C THR A 93 -14.07 -25.77 2.69
N THR A 94 -14.67 -25.49 3.84
CA THR A 94 -15.04 -24.13 4.24
C THR A 94 -13.88 -23.47 4.99
N TYR A 95 -13.55 -22.27 4.57
CA TYR A 95 -12.54 -21.40 5.17
C TYR A 95 -13.22 -20.24 5.88
N TYR A 96 -12.81 -19.97 7.11
CA TYR A 96 -13.29 -18.87 7.91
C TYR A 96 -12.24 -17.76 7.98
N LEU A 97 -12.69 -16.53 7.85
CA LEU A 97 -11.85 -15.33 7.80
C LEU A 97 -12.10 -14.46 9.02
N GLU A 98 -11.25 -13.45 9.19
CA GLU A 98 -11.45 -12.41 10.20
C GLU A 98 -12.70 -11.58 9.87
N CYS A 99 -13.54 -11.36 10.88
CA CYS A 99 -14.71 -10.50 10.80
C CYS A 99 -14.32 -9.07 11.19
N ASN A 100 -14.08 -8.21 10.20
CA ASN A 100 -13.59 -6.84 10.43
C ASN A 100 -14.46 -5.75 9.78
N ASP A 101 -15.57 -6.12 9.13
CA ASP A 101 -16.41 -5.17 8.39
C ASP A 101 -17.91 -5.45 8.57
N GLY A 102 -18.73 -4.41 8.33
CA GLY A 102 -20.17 -4.44 8.47
C GLY A 102 -20.65 -4.01 9.86
N ALA A 103 -21.94 -3.71 9.97
CA ALA A 103 -22.54 -3.15 11.19
C ALA A 103 -22.32 -4.00 12.45
N ASN A 104 -22.19 -5.32 12.29
CA ASN A 104 -21.95 -6.27 13.38
C ASN A 104 -20.63 -7.04 13.21
N HIS A 105 -19.68 -6.50 12.42
CA HIS A 105 -18.43 -7.19 12.09
C HIS A 105 -18.66 -8.64 11.64
N THR A 106 -19.57 -8.84 10.68
CA THR A 106 -19.88 -10.19 10.17
C THR A 106 -19.18 -10.52 8.87
N ASN A 107 -18.61 -9.53 8.18
CA ASN A 107 -17.93 -9.70 6.90
C ASN A 107 -16.41 -9.61 7.05
N SER A 108 -15.70 -10.18 6.11
CA SER A 108 -14.27 -9.96 5.95
C SER A 108 -14.01 -8.92 4.86
N LEU A 109 -13.20 -7.91 5.15
CA LEU A 109 -12.78 -6.86 4.23
C LEU A 109 -11.26 -6.85 4.10
N HIS A 110 -10.76 -6.92 2.86
CA HIS A 110 -9.35 -6.69 2.52
C HIS A 110 -8.36 -7.54 3.31
N SER A 111 -8.74 -8.79 3.62
CA SER A 111 -7.92 -9.75 4.37
C SER A 111 -7.71 -9.44 5.85
N GLY A 112 -8.56 -8.56 6.42
CA GLY A 112 -8.52 -8.25 7.85
C GLY A 112 -7.17 -7.65 8.29
N SER A 113 -6.82 -7.85 9.56
CA SER A 113 -5.58 -7.36 10.18
C SER A 113 -4.30 -8.04 9.65
N THR A 114 -4.43 -9.09 8.86
CA THR A 114 -3.29 -9.81 8.28
C THR A 114 -3.03 -9.46 6.82
N GLY A 115 -3.77 -8.51 6.26
CA GLY A 115 -3.69 -8.09 4.88
C GLY A 115 -2.34 -7.49 4.46
N PHE A 116 -2.10 -7.43 3.17
CA PHE A 116 -0.85 -6.92 2.58
C PHE A 116 -0.60 -5.43 2.89
N HIS A 117 -1.67 -4.67 3.13
CA HIS A 117 -1.62 -3.26 3.49
C HIS A 117 -0.93 -2.98 4.82
N ASP A 118 -0.86 -3.97 5.71
CA ASP A 118 -0.32 -3.84 7.08
C ASP A 118 1.03 -4.57 7.25
N LYS A 119 1.71 -4.88 6.15
CA LYS A 119 3.00 -5.56 6.15
C LYS A 119 4.13 -4.61 5.75
N ILE A 120 5.31 -4.83 6.34
CA ILE A 120 6.55 -4.27 5.81
C ILE A 120 7.03 -5.19 4.68
N TRP A 121 7.07 -4.64 3.49
CA TRP A 121 7.52 -5.34 2.28
C TRP A 121 9.03 -5.22 2.14
N GLY A 122 9.67 -6.31 1.75
CA GLY A 122 11.00 -6.26 1.20
C GLY A 122 11.01 -5.45 -0.10
N ALA A 123 12.13 -4.77 -0.39
CA ALA A 123 12.23 -3.98 -1.61
C ALA A 123 13.67 -3.95 -2.11
N GLU A 124 13.87 -4.15 -3.41
CA GLU A 124 15.15 -4.04 -4.08
C GLU A 124 15.04 -3.29 -5.42
N ILE A 125 16.13 -2.64 -5.79
CA ILE A 125 16.26 -2.01 -7.10
C ILE A 125 17.10 -2.94 -7.98
N ASN A 126 16.49 -3.47 -9.04
CA ASN A 126 17.14 -4.38 -9.96
C ASN A 126 16.88 -3.97 -11.41
N ASN A 127 17.94 -3.73 -12.18
CA ASN A 127 17.90 -3.36 -13.60
C ASN A 127 16.92 -2.20 -13.90
N GLY A 128 16.92 -1.15 -13.05
CA GLY A 128 16.05 0.03 -13.22
C GLY A 128 14.58 -0.23 -12.90
N LYS A 129 14.27 -1.32 -12.20
CA LYS A 129 12.95 -1.67 -11.68
C LYS A 129 13.00 -1.71 -10.15
N LEU A 130 11.92 -1.30 -9.51
CA LEU A 130 11.65 -1.57 -8.10
C LEU A 130 10.88 -2.89 -8.00
N LEU A 131 11.44 -3.85 -7.29
CA LEU A 131 10.80 -5.10 -6.92
C LEU A 131 10.39 -5.01 -5.45
N MET A 132 9.15 -5.39 -5.15
CA MET A 132 8.62 -5.46 -3.78
C MET A 132 8.05 -6.86 -3.53
N TYR A 133 8.34 -7.45 -2.34
CA TYR A 133 7.99 -8.84 -2.00
C TYR A 133 7.78 -9.03 -0.50
#